data_d0d3b7ef3f082a95f10c72b7936869f0
#
_entry.id   d0d3b7ef3f082a95f10c72b7936869f0
#
_cell.length_a   1.000
_cell.length_b   1.000
_cell.length_c   1.000
_cell.angle_alpha   90.00
_cell.angle_beta   90.00
_cell.angle_gamma   90.00
#
_symmetry.space_group_name_H-M   'P 1'
#
loop_
_entity.id
_entity.type
_entity.pdbx_description
1 polymer ?
#
loop_
_entity_poly.entity_id
_entity_poly.type
_entity_poly.pdbx_seq_one_letter_code
_entity_poly.pdbx_strand_id
1 'polypeptide(L)'
;MKKDDFFSNNGKNSSGKDIFLDLYLSSNRIYDIVLMSKTNVFKTKTEGNIMKLKKVMALTMAGAMAATTLTACGSSSSTTETTKAAETTAAAAADTTAAAAADNGSSDAETVLQVAFENSISEPVGQGWEKAQEIIKEKSGGKMAIEIYPDSQLGDKSSLIDSMLLGENVCTLADGAFYADYGVPDFGIVFGPFLFDSWDQVWKLVDSDWYKEQCGKLEEKGLKIIASNWIYGERHTLTNVPVNTVDDLKGLKIRVPSNEIQSKGFDVLGATSTGMALGDVYQALQTKTIDGAENPLATLYGRKLHEVAKYLILDGHVKNFTTWVVSADWFNSLPEEQQTWLLETAEEAGEYNNEVQQAADAEYLQKMKDEGVTVVEPSEEVLAGFKEKAQPFYEMGADFGWSDGLYDTVKKAMGAE
;
A
#
# COMPACT_ATOMS: atom_id res chain seq x y z
N MET A 1 27.87 -64.84 14.63
CA MET A 1 28.35 -65.10 13.25
C MET A 1 27.92 -63.95 12.39
N LYS A 2 28.91 -63.20 11.91
CA LYS A 2 29.04 -62.40 10.68
C LYS A 2 27.93 -61.41 10.38
N LYS A 3 28.18 -60.04 10.42
CA LYS A 3 28.88 -59.19 9.41
C LYS A 3 28.09 -59.13 8.10
N ASP A 4 27.84 -58.05 7.42
CA ASP A 4 28.58 -56.83 7.16
C ASP A 4 27.68 -55.87 6.37
N ASP A 5 27.96 -54.56 6.53
CA ASP A 5 27.95 -53.49 5.53
C ASP A 5 26.69 -53.25 4.62
N PHE A 6 26.17 -52.02 4.65
CA PHE A 6 26.07 -51.30 3.39
C PHE A 6 25.81 -49.78 3.54
N PHE A 7 26.80 -49.02 3.14
CA PHE A 7 26.84 -47.73 2.46
C PHE A 7 25.93 -46.56 2.87
N SER A 8 26.60 -45.58 3.35
CA SER A 8 26.45 -44.15 3.20
C SER A 8 25.92 -43.75 1.80
N ASN A 9 24.84 -42.97 1.77
CA ASN A 9 24.57 -42.13 0.59
C ASN A 9 24.11 -40.75 1.09
N ASN A 10 25.07 -39.81 1.06
CA ASN A 10 24.82 -38.37 1.19
C ASN A 10 24.06 -37.89 -0.03
N GLY A 11 22.75 -37.73 0.08
CA GLY A 11 21.94 -36.95 -0.83
C GLY A 11 21.86 -35.53 -0.32
N LYS A 12 22.56 -34.60 -0.95
CA LYS A 12 22.37 -33.17 -0.75
C LYS A 12 20.93 -32.82 -1.10
N ASN A 13 20.16 -32.34 -0.14
CA ASN A 13 18.91 -31.63 -0.38
C ASN A 13 19.28 -30.32 -1.08
N SER A 14 19.01 -30.21 -2.38
CA SER A 14 18.94 -28.94 -3.05
C SER A 14 17.70 -28.21 -2.50
N SER A 15 17.92 -27.01 -1.99
CA SER A 15 16.85 -26.18 -1.42
C SER A 15 15.83 -25.85 -2.49
N GLY A 16 14.55 -25.83 -2.14
CA GLY A 16 13.45 -25.47 -3.06
C GLY A 16 13.57 -24.07 -3.69
N LYS A 17 14.53 -23.27 -3.23
CA LYS A 17 14.87 -21.92 -3.76
C LYS A 17 15.41 -21.98 -5.20
N ASP A 18 16.24 -22.98 -5.54
CA ASP A 18 16.82 -23.09 -6.89
C ASP A 18 15.78 -23.48 -7.95
N ILE A 19 14.72 -24.18 -7.54
CA ILE A 19 13.64 -24.58 -8.45
C ILE A 19 12.70 -23.41 -8.75
N PHE A 20 12.50 -22.51 -7.80
CA PHE A 20 11.60 -21.36 -7.95
C PHE A 20 12.18 -20.29 -8.86
N LEU A 21 13.48 -20.00 -8.70
CA LEU A 21 14.18 -19.04 -9.54
C LEU A 21 14.28 -19.52 -11.00
N ASP A 22 14.56 -20.82 -11.22
CA ASP A 22 14.61 -21.42 -12.56
C ASP A 22 13.23 -21.45 -13.26
N LEU A 23 12.14 -21.62 -12.50
CA LEU A 23 10.78 -21.56 -13.05
C LEU A 23 10.36 -20.13 -13.41
N TYR A 24 10.73 -19.15 -12.59
CA TYR A 24 10.44 -17.74 -12.84
C TYR A 24 11.22 -17.21 -14.05
N LEU A 25 12.51 -17.52 -14.14
CA LEU A 25 13.36 -17.11 -15.27
C LEU A 25 13.04 -17.88 -16.57
N SER A 26 12.59 -19.13 -16.49
CA SER A 26 12.21 -19.91 -17.68
C SER A 26 10.86 -19.47 -18.27
N SER A 27 9.93 -19.01 -17.43
CA SER A 27 8.64 -18.48 -17.89
C SER A 27 8.82 -17.20 -18.70
N ASN A 28 9.68 -16.28 -18.26
CA ASN A 28 9.97 -15.04 -18.98
C ASN A 28 10.65 -15.28 -20.34
N ARG A 29 11.51 -16.30 -20.46
CA ARG A 29 12.16 -16.64 -21.75
C ARG A 29 11.21 -17.19 -22.81
N ILE A 30 10.11 -17.82 -22.41
CA ILE A 30 9.11 -18.34 -23.37
C ILE A 30 8.24 -17.19 -23.90
N TYR A 31 7.97 -16.14 -23.12
CA TYR A 31 7.24 -14.96 -23.57
C TYR A 31 8.01 -14.13 -24.59
N ASP A 32 9.32 -13.96 -24.43
CA ASP A 32 10.16 -13.20 -25.38
C ASP A 32 10.23 -13.84 -26.77
N ILE A 33 10.18 -15.16 -26.87
CA ILE A 33 10.22 -15.85 -28.16
C ILE A 33 8.89 -15.69 -28.94
N VAL A 34 7.78 -15.55 -28.25
CA VAL A 34 6.45 -15.36 -28.87
C VAL A 34 6.23 -13.90 -29.27
N LEU A 35 6.79 -12.92 -28.55
CA LEU A 35 6.67 -11.50 -28.86
C LEU A 35 7.49 -11.08 -30.09
N MET A 36 8.69 -11.64 -30.29
CA MET A 36 9.53 -11.33 -31.46
C MET A 36 8.95 -11.79 -32.81
N SER A 37 7.98 -12.69 -32.81
CA SER A 37 7.33 -13.14 -34.05
C SER A 37 6.17 -12.25 -34.51
N LYS A 38 5.65 -11.37 -33.68
CA LYS A 38 4.48 -10.50 -33.99
C LYS A 38 4.82 -9.03 -34.27
N THR A 39 6.04 -8.55 -33.99
CA THR A 39 6.40 -7.13 -34.14
C THR A 39 6.85 -6.69 -35.53
N ASN A 40 6.97 -7.58 -36.49
CA ASN A 40 7.43 -7.25 -37.85
C ASN A 40 6.32 -6.87 -38.86
N VAL A 41 5.04 -6.78 -38.44
CA VAL A 41 3.92 -6.48 -39.36
C VAL A 41 3.32 -5.08 -39.16
N PHE A 42 3.63 -4.36 -38.06
CA PHE A 42 2.98 -3.07 -37.74
C PHE A 42 3.85 -1.81 -37.86
N LYS A 43 5.09 -1.92 -38.32
CA LYS A 43 6.05 -0.77 -38.31
C LYS A 43 5.99 0.18 -39.53
N THR A 44 5.04 0.03 -40.45
CA THR A 44 5.02 0.84 -41.68
C THR A 44 3.85 1.82 -41.85
N LYS A 45 3.02 2.08 -40.84
CA LYS A 45 1.86 2.96 -41.02
C LYS A 45 1.71 4.16 -40.08
N THR A 46 2.61 4.36 -39.10
CA THR A 46 2.46 5.41 -38.09
C THR A 46 3.43 6.59 -38.18
N GLU A 47 4.46 6.54 -39.01
CA GLU A 47 5.43 7.64 -39.11
C GLU A 47 4.95 8.87 -39.90
N GLY A 48 3.84 8.76 -40.65
CA GLY A 48 3.31 9.86 -41.45
C GLY A 48 2.50 10.93 -40.71
N ASN A 49 1.96 10.65 -39.54
CA ASN A 49 1.01 11.53 -38.87
C ASN A 49 1.58 12.35 -37.69
N ILE A 50 2.73 11.99 -37.17
CA ILE A 50 3.33 12.68 -36.01
C ILE A 50 4.03 13.98 -36.41
N MET A 51 4.50 14.10 -37.68
CA MET A 51 5.21 15.28 -38.16
C MET A 51 4.29 16.47 -38.49
N LYS A 52 2.98 16.27 -38.63
CA LYS A 52 2.01 17.35 -38.90
C LYS A 52 1.46 18.04 -37.64
N LEU A 53 1.52 17.36 -36.49
CA LEU A 53 0.98 17.93 -35.24
C LEU A 53 1.97 18.86 -34.53
N LYS A 54 3.27 18.67 -34.72
CA LYS A 54 4.32 19.54 -34.11
C LYS A 54 4.48 20.92 -34.74
N LYS A 55 3.88 21.18 -35.91
CA LYS A 55 3.94 22.50 -36.60
C LYS A 55 2.78 23.44 -36.29
N VAL A 56 1.73 23.00 -35.62
CA VAL A 56 0.55 23.85 -35.32
C VAL A 56 0.61 24.44 -33.91
N MET A 57 1.46 23.91 -33.00
CA MET A 57 1.57 24.37 -31.59
C MET A 57 2.61 25.45 -31.33
N ALA A 58 3.31 25.92 -32.36
CA ALA A 58 4.39 26.92 -32.22
C ALA A 58 3.99 28.37 -32.56
N LEU A 59 2.70 28.66 -32.80
CA LEU A 59 2.29 30.00 -33.31
C LEU A 59 1.28 30.78 -32.45
N THR A 60 1.03 30.40 -31.20
CA THR A 60 0.06 31.11 -30.33
C THR A 60 0.59 31.51 -28.95
N MET A 61 1.87 31.78 -28.80
CA MET A 61 2.42 32.43 -27.57
C MET A 61 3.37 33.58 -27.92
N ALA A 62 2.80 34.65 -28.54
CA ALA A 62 3.48 35.95 -28.59
C ALA A 62 2.42 37.03 -28.69
N GLY A 63 2.09 37.66 -27.58
CA GLY A 63 1.27 38.87 -27.59
C GLY A 63 0.39 39.05 -26.39
N ALA A 64 0.92 39.53 -25.27
CA ALA A 64 0.25 40.44 -24.33
C ALA A 64 1.16 40.72 -23.11
N MET A 65 2.13 41.60 -23.34
CA MET A 65 2.75 42.42 -22.28
C MET A 65 2.76 43.85 -22.79
N ALA A 66 1.90 44.68 -22.25
CA ALA A 66 2.17 46.14 -22.17
C ALA A 66 1.10 46.84 -21.28
N ALA A 67 1.62 47.33 -20.19
CA ALA A 67 1.34 48.67 -19.63
C ALA A 67 -0.05 48.94 -19.01
N THR A 68 -0.03 49.25 -17.73
CA THR A 68 -0.45 50.58 -17.24
C THR A 68 0.13 50.84 -15.85
N THR A 69 0.99 51.86 -15.80
CA THR A 69 1.47 52.57 -14.61
C THR A 69 0.63 53.85 -14.42
N LEU A 70 0.59 54.31 -13.16
CA LEU A 70 0.28 55.68 -12.66
C LEU A 70 -1.24 56.00 -12.50
N THR A 71 -1.64 56.48 -11.33
CA THR A 71 -1.37 57.76 -10.63
C THR A 71 -2.07 57.73 -9.26
N ALA A 72 -1.49 57.96 -8.23
CA ALA A 72 -1.22 59.02 -7.26
C ALA A 72 -2.39 59.91 -6.79
N CYS A 73 -2.44 60.03 -5.45
CA CYS A 73 -2.87 61.18 -4.62
C CYS A 73 -4.35 61.54 -4.43
N GLY A 74 -4.67 61.69 -3.14
CA GLY A 74 -5.75 62.54 -2.70
C GLY A 74 -6.21 62.32 -1.25
N SER A 75 -5.72 63.13 -0.37
CA SER A 75 -5.97 63.30 1.05
C SER A 75 -7.45 63.45 1.42
N SER A 76 -7.92 63.01 2.62
CA SER A 76 -8.17 63.83 3.81
C SER A 76 -9.09 63.14 4.79
N SER A 77 -8.59 62.97 5.98
CA SER A 77 -9.12 63.36 7.32
C SER A 77 -10.56 63.02 7.68
N SER A 78 -10.84 62.25 8.71
CA SER A 78 -11.02 62.69 10.09
C SER A 78 -11.68 61.63 10.99
N THR A 79 -11.13 61.56 12.16
CA THR A 79 -11.70 61.38 13.52
C THR A 79 -12.24 60.04 13.97
N THR A 80 -11.46 59.43 14.84
CA THR A 80 -11.63 59.03 16.23
C THR A 80 -12.92 58.28 16.62
N GLU A 81 -12.77 57.01 17.02
CA GLU A 81 -13.12 56.66 18.41
C GLU A 81 -12.50 55.33 18.82
N THR A 82 -11.95 55.36 20.01
CA THR A 82 -11.17 54.34 20.69
C THR A 82 -12.12 53.35 21.36
N THR A 83 -11.94 52.06 21.14
CA THR A 83 -12.27 51.07 22.18
C THR A 83 -11.22 49.96 22.24
N LYS A 84 -10.61 49.96 23.40
CA LYS A 84 -9.56 49.07 23.88
C LYS A 84 -10.19 47.72 24.26
N ALA A 85 -9.75 46.64 23.68
CA ALA A 85 -9.99 45.32 24.26
C ALA A 85 -8.74 44.45 24.09
N ALA A 86 -8.40 43.80 25.14
CA ALA A 86 -7.15 43.21 25.56
C ALA A 86 -6.54 42.18 24.63
N GLU A 87 -5.24 42.24 24.51
CA GLU A 87 -4.33 41.14 24.16
C GLU A 87 -4.52 39.97 25.15
N THR A 88 -4.70 38.77 24.57
CA THR A 88 -4.30 37.55 25.27
C THR A 88 -3.53 36.70 24.26
N THR A 89 -2.23 36.90 24.28
CA THR A 89 -1.27 35.98 23.68
C THR A 89 -1.29 34.69 24.46
N ALA A 90 -1.66 33.59 23.78
CA ALA A 90 -1.25 32.24 24.15
C ALA A 90 -0.70 31.57 22.89
N ALA A 91 0.59 31.78 22.67
CA ALA A 91 1.35 30.93 21.78
C ALA A 91 1.52 29.58 22.47
N ALA A 92 0.72 28.60 22.07
CA ALA A 92 1.05 27.21 22.32
C ALA A 92 2.18 26.85 21.33
N ALA A 93 3.38 26.71 21.87
CA ALA A 93 4.49 26.09 21.17
C ALA A 93 4.09 24.64 20.88
N ALA A 94 3.81 24.34 19.62
CA ALA A 94 3.80 22.98 19.14
C ALA A 94 5.26 22.51 19.21
N ASP A 95 5.50 21.60 20.15
CA ASP A 95 6.75 20.84 20.21
C ASP A 95 6.72 19.85 19.04
N THR A 96 7.18 20.32 17.88
CA THR A 96 7.49 19.45 16.76
C THR A 96 8.76 18.71 17.15
N THR A 97 8.58 17.55 17.78
CA THR A 97 9.61 16.52 17.77
C THR A 97 9.84 16.19 16.27
N ALA A 98 10.93 16.75 15.75
CA ALA A 98 11.42 16.38 14.44
C ALA A 98 11.56 14.86 14.43
N ALA A 99 10.74 14.19 13.63
CA ALA A 99 10.99 12.81 13.25
C ALA A 99 12.43 12.74 12.75
N ALA A 100 13.21 11.82 13.30
CA ALA A 100 14.55 11.56 12.80
C ALA A 100 14.40 11.25 11.31
N ALA A 101 14.95 12.09 10.46
CA ALA A 101 15.04 11.78 9.04
C ALA A 101 15.81 10.46 8.94
N ALA A 102 15.22 9.48 8.26
CA ALA A 102 15.93 8.29 7.88
C ALA A 102 17.28 8.73 7.27
N ASP A 103 18.37 8.05 7.64
CA ASP A 103 19.66 8.30 7.02
C ASP A 103 19.54 7.84 5.55
N ASN A 104 19.04 8.75 4.72
CA ASN A 104 19.00 8.58 3.29
C ASN A 104 20.44 8.66 2.81
N GLY A 105 21.19 7.57 3.02
CA GLY A 105 22.56 7.44 2.54
C GLY A 105 22.64 7.89 1.09
N SER A 106 22.72 9.19 0.89
CA SER A 106 22.86 9.86 -0.40
C SER A 106 24.03 9.24 -1.09
N SER A 107 23.72 8.58 -2.11
CA SER A 107 24.59 7.59 -2.66
C SER A 107 25.22 8.13 -3.92
N ASP A 108 26.48 7.83 -4.06
CA ASP A 108 27.12 7.76 -5.37
C ASP A 108 26.56 6.54 -6.18
N ALA A 109 25.37 6.02 -5.81
CA ALA A 109 24.73 4.89 -6.48
C ALA A 109 24.30 5.28 -7.89
N GLU A 110 24.52 4.37 -8.82
CA GLU A 110 24.14 4.56 -10.24
C GLU A 110 22.61 4.56 -10.40
N THR A 111 21.90 3.82 -9.54
CA THR A 111 20.44 3.69 -9.56
C THR A 111 19.89 3.84 -8.15
N VAL A 112 18.90 4.73 -8.01
CA VAL A 112 18.21 4.99 -6.74
C VAL A 112 16.74 4.65 -6.90
N LEU A 113 16.16 3.89 -5.96
CA LEU A 113 14.73 3.69 -5.81
C LEU A 113 14.22 4.54 -4.65
N GLN A 114 13.25 5.40 -4.92
CA GLN A 114 12.56 6.17 -3.88
C GLN A 114 11.43 5.33 -3.30
N VAL A 115 11.53 4.98 -2.02
CA VAL A 115 10.48 4.24 -1.31
C VAL A 115 9.69 5.21 -0.47
N ALA A 116 8.42 5.39 -0.81
CA ALA A 116 7.54 6.33 -0.13
C ALA A 116 6.30 5.60 0.41
N PHE A 117 5.90 5.91 1.63
CA PHE A 117 4.76 5.28 2.28
C PHE A 117 4.14 6.15 3.37
N GLU A 118 2.89 5.82 3.73
CA GLU A 118 2.09 6.64 4.65
C GLU A 118 2.37 6.32 6.13
N ASN A 119 3.00 5.16 6.42
CA ASN A 119 3.30 4.69 7.77
C ASN A 119 4.49 5.43 8.39
N SER A 120 4.62 5.34 9.72
CA SER A 120 5.82 5.80 10.40
C SER A 120 6.99 4.85 10.16
N ILE A 121 8.20 5.39 10.13
CA ILE A 121 9.43 4.59 10.00
C ILE A 121 9.59 3.57 11.16
N SER A 122 9.02 3.86 12.33
CA SER A 122 9.08 2.97 13.50
C SER A 122 8.12 1.77 13.44
N GLU A 123 7.17 1.77 12.49
CA GLU A 123 6.29 0.62 12.28
C GLU A 123 7.06 -0.55 11.64
N PRO A 124 6.59 -1.80 11.76
CA PRO A 124 7.25 -2.97 11.16
C PRO A 124 7.60 -2.79 9.68
N VAL A 125 6.67 -2.24 8.90
CA VAL A 125 6.92 -1.96 7.47
C VAL A 125 8.04 -0.93 7.27
N GLY A 126 8.17 0.07 8.15
CA GLY A 126 9.28 1.01 8.12
C GLY A 126 10.62 0.32 8.39
N GLN A 127 10.68 -0.53 9.41
CA GLN A 127 11.86 -1.33 9.73
C GLN A 127 12.20 -2.31 8.59
N GLY A 128 11.18 -2.88 7.92
CA GLY A 128 11.36 -3.68 6.71
C GLY A 128 12.02 -2.90 5.58
N TRP A 129 11.65 -1.63 5.39
CA TRP A 129 12.28 -0.76 4.40
C TRP A 129 13.73 -0.40 4.76
N GLU A 130 14.03 -0.14 6.04
CA GLU A 130 15.42 0.07 6.49
C GLU A 130 16.25 -1.18 6.23
N LYS A 131 15.69 -2.36 6.46
CA LYS A 131 16.35 -3.63 6.13
C LYS A 131 16.58 -3.80 4.62
N ALA A 132 15.62 -3.43 3.79
CA ALA A 132 15.77 -3.45 2.33
C ALA A 132 16.91 -2.51 1.86
N GLN A 133 17.06 -1.34 2.48
CA GLN A 133 18.14 -0.41 2.19
C GLN A 133 19.53 -1.04 2.47
N GLU A 134 19.67 -1.79 3.56
CA GLU A 134 20.90 -2.53 3.88
C GLU A 134 21.17 -3.63 2.84
N ILE A 135 20.15 -4.46 2.54
CA ILE A 135 20.27 -5.60 1.64
C ILE A 135 20.66 -5.17 0.24
N ILE A 136 19.97 -4.16 -0.33
CA ILE A 136 20.24 -3.70 -1.70
C ILE A 136 21.66 -3.12 -1.84
N LYS A 137 22.12 -2.40 -0.81
CA LYS A 137 23.47 -1.86 -0.77
C LYS A 137 24.52 -2.97 -0.77
N GLU A 138 24.31 -4.02 0.01
CA GLU A 138 25.22 -5.18 0.08
C GLU A 138 25.22 -5.94 -1.25
N LYS A 139 24.04 -6.34 -1.76
CA LYS A 139 23.90 -7.13 -3.00
C LYS A 139 24.48 -6.42 -4.22
N SER A 140 24.24 -5.13 -4.34
CA SER A 140 24.70 -4.35 -5.49
C SER A 140 26.16 -3.85 -5.36
N GLY A 141 26.80 -4.05 -4.19
CA GLY A 141 28.11 -3.43 -3.91
C GLY A 141 28.05 -1.90 -3.92
N GLY A 142 26.88 -1.33 -3.57
CA GLY A 142 26.62 0.11 -3.54
C GLY A 142 26.22 0.72 -4.88
N LYS A 143 26.02 -0.08 -5.93
CA LYS A 143 25.57 0.43 -7.24
C LYS A 143 24.07 0.81 -7.25
N MET A 144 23.28 0.19 -6.38
CA MET A 144 21.89 0.56 -6.15
C MET A 144 21.69 1.04 -4.72
N ALA A 145 20.77 1.98 -4.54
CA ALA A 145 20.35 2.48 -3.23
C ALA A 145 18.82 2.58 -3.16
N ILE A 146 18.30 2.49 -1.94
CA ILE A 146 16.92 2.82 -1.60
C ILE A 146 16.97 4.09 -0.75
N GLU A 147 16.19 5.10 -1.12
CA GLU A 147 15.90 6.27 -0.30
C GLU A 147 14.50 6.15 0.30
N ILE A 148 14.38 6.38 1.62
CA ILE A 148 13.17 6.10 2.38
C ILE A 148 12.46 7.41 2.75
N TYR A 149 11.17 7.51 2.40
CA TYR A 149 10.30 8.66 2.63
C TYR A 149 9.01 8.23 3.37
N PRO A 150 9.05 8.11 4.72
CA PRO A 150 7.90 7.74 5.53
C PRO A 150 6.91 8.89 5.70
N ASP A 151 5.80 8.64 6.44
CA ASP A 151 4.86 9.66 6.89
C ASP A 151 4.25 10.51 5.76
N SER A 152 4.03 9.91 4.58
CA SER A 152 3.48 10.59 3.40
C SER A 152 4.34 11.76 2.87
N GLN A 153 5.65 11.74 3.08
CA GLN A 153 6.54 12.84 2.66
C GLN A 153 6.50 13.11 1.15
N LEU A 154 6.26 12.09 0.31
CA LEU A 154 6.13 12.24 -1.15
C LEU A 154 4.68 12.18 -1.64
N GLY A 155 3.71 12.16 -0.73
CA GLY A 155 2.29 12.11 -1.06
C GLY A 155 1.57 10.89 -0.47
N ASP A 156 0.29 10.79 -0.79
CA ASP A 156 -0.54 9.64 -0.45
C ASP A 156 -0.34 8.48 -1.44
N LYS A 157 -0.89 7.33 -1.12
CA LYS A 157 -0.72 6.11 -1.92
C LYS A 157 -1.17 6.27 -3.38
N SER A 158 -2.30 6.94 -3.63
CA SER A 158 -2.80 7.14 -4.98
C SER A 158 -1.86 8.03 -5.79
N SER A 159 -1.38 9.13 -5.19
CA SER A 159 -0.41 10.03 -5.83
C SER A 159 0.91 9.31 -6.18
N LEU A 160 1.35 8.39 -5.32
CA LEU A 160 2.56 7.59 -5.58
C LEU A 160 2.35 6.61 -6.73
N ILE A 161 1.18 5.94 -6.79
CA ILE A 161 0.84 5.05 -7.90
C ILE A 161 0.74 5.84 -9.22
N ASP A 162 0.13 7.02 -9.20
CA ASP A 162 0.05 7.90 -10.38
C ASP A 162 1.45 8.30 -10.87
N SER A 163 2.40 8.57 -9.96
CA SER A 163 3.80 8.85 -10.31
C SER A 163 4.47 7.65 -10.98
N MET A 164 4.21 6.44 -10.50
CA MET A 164 4.73 5.21 -11.14
C MET A 164 4.21 5.04 -12.56
N LEU A 165 2.92 5.36 -12.81
CA LEU A 165 2.33 5.33 -14.15
C LEU A 165 2.94 6.37 -15.09
N LEU A 166 3.57 7.40 -14.56
CA LEU A 166 4.37 8.37 -15.33
C LEU A 166 5.82 7.92 -15.56
N GLY A 167 6.21 6.74 -15.04
CA GLY A 167 7.55 6.18 -15.21
C GLY A 167 8.56 6.60 -14.14
N GLU A 168 8.10 7.20 -13.04
CA GLU A 168 8.97 7.63 -11.95
C GLU A 168 9.54 6.40 -11.19
N ASN A 169 10.74 6.56 -10.64
CA ASN A 169 11.47 5.54 -9.85
C ASN A 169 10.99 5.47 -8.39
N VAL A 170 9.69 5.44 -8.20
CA VAL A 170 9.03 5.37 -6.89
C VAL A 170 8.52 3.96 -6.63
N CYS A 171 8.60 3.52 -5.38
CA CYS A 171 7.99 2.31 -4.86
C CYS A 171 7.11 2.64 -3.65
N THR A 172 6.00 1.96 -3.52
CA THR A 172 5.17 1.99 -2.31
C THR A 172 4.64 0.62 -1.96
N LEU A 173 4.08 0.48 -0.76
CA LEU A 173 3.26 -0.67 -0.38
C LEU A 173 1.83 -0.44 -0.84
N ALA A 174 1.29 -1.37 -1.64
CA ALA A 174 -0.11 -1.34 -2.05
C ALA A 174 -0.71 -2.76 -2.03
N ASP A 175 -2.00 -2.85 -2.27
CA ASP A 175 -2.75 -4.10 -2.24
C ASP A 175 -3.83 -4.13 -3.33
N GLY A 176 -4.51 -5.27 -3.46
CA GLY A 176 -5.48 -5.49 -4.50
C GLY A 176 -6.64 -4.50 -4.53
N ALA A 177 -7.01 -3.92 -3.37
CA ALA A 177 -8.08 -2.91 -3.32
C ALA A 177 -7.71 -1.65 -4.11
N PHE A 178 -6.45 -1.22 -4.04
CA PHE A 178 -5.95 -0.12 -4.90
C PHE A 178 -5.83 -0.57 -6.35
N TYR A 179 -5.32 -1.77 -6.63
CA TYR A 179 -5.15 -2.26 -8.01
C TYR A 179 -6.47 -2.40 -8.77
N ALA A 180 -7.58 -2.62 -8.07
CA ALA A 180 -8.91 -2.60 -8.67
C ALA A 180 -9.22 -1.26 -9.34
N ASP A 181 -8.90 -0.14 -8.68
CA ASP A 181 -9.09 1.21 -9.20
C ASP A 181 -8.17 1.53 -10.39
N TYR A 182 -7.03 0.81 -10.48
CA TYR A 182 -6.06 0.94 -11.58
C TYR A 182 -6.25 -0.09 -12.71
N GLY A 183 -7.47 -0.63 -12.84
CA GLY A 183 -7.93 -1.39 -14.00
C GLY A 183 -7.71 -2.90 -13.92
N VAL A 184 -7.53 -3.44 -12.70
CA VAL A 184 -7.55 -4.87 -12.42
C VAL A 184 -8.60 -5.18 -11.35
N PRO A 185 -9.90 -5.06 -11.68
CA PRO A 185 -10.99 -5.14 -10.70
C PRO A 185 -11.00 -6.44 -9.91
N ASP A 186 -10.70 -7.58 -10.53
CA ASP A 186 -10.64 -8.88 -9.86
C ASP A 186 -9.64 -8.90 -8.69
N PHE A 187 -8.56 -8.11 -8.78
CA PHE A 187 -7.57 -8.05 -7.72
C PHE A 187 -8.16 -7.51 -6.40
N GLY A 188 -9.21 -6.68 -6.48
CA GLY A 188 -9.86 -6.10 -5.31
C GLY A 188 -10.39 -7.12 -4.32
N ILE A 189 -10.76 -8.33 -4.78
CA ILE A 189 -11.33 -9.37 -3.92
C ILE A 189 -10.41 -9.77 -2.77
N VAL A 190 -9.07 -9.68 -2.93
CA VAL A 190 -8.11 -10.07 -1.89
C VAL A 190 -8.22 -9.21 -0.62
N PHE A 191 -8.90 -8.07 -0.71
CA PHE A 191 -9.17 -7.19 0.41
C PHE A 191 -10.62 -7.30 0.92
N GLY A 192 -11.38 -8.26 0.43
CA GLY A 192 -12.74 -8.53 0.90
C GLY A 192 -12.77 -8.88 2.39
N PRO A 193 -13.77 -8.36 3.15
CA PRO A 193 -13.85 -8.58 4.59
C PRO A 193 -14.06 -10.07 4.90
N PHE A 194 -13.23 -10.61 5.79
CA PHE A 194 -13.24 -12.02 6.22
C PHE A 194 -13.01 -13.03 5.08
N LEU A 195 -12.28 -12.64 4.01
CA LEU A 195 -11.95 -13.57 2.92
C LEU A 195 -11.09 -14.74 3.41
N PHE A 196 -10.08 -14.44 4.22
CA PHE A 196 -9.10 -15.41 4.69
C PHE A 196 -9.32 -15.77 6.17
N ASP A 197 -9.39 -17.07 6.47
CA ASP A 197 -9.42 -17.56 7.84
C ASP A 197 -7.99 -17.70 8.43
N SER A 198 -6.96 -17.85 7.59
CA SER A 198 -5.58 -18.02 8.02
C SER A 198 -4.58 -17.41 7.05
N TRP A 199 -3.36 -17.14 7.53
CA TRP A 199 -2.23 -16.72 6.69
C TRP A 199 -1.81 -17.81 5.69
N ASP A 200 -2.04 -19.10 5.99
CA ASP A 200 -1.82 -20.21 5.05
C ASP A 200 -2.69 -20.07 3.78
N GLN A 201 -3.95 -19.63 3.93
CA GLN A 201 -4.83 -19.34 2.79
C GLN A 201 -4.32 -18.16 1.96
N VAL A 202 -3.80 -17.11 2.64
CA VAL A 202 -3.18 -15.96 1.95
C VAL A 202 -2.03 -16.42 1.07
N TRP A 203 -1.09 -17.20 1.62
CA TRP A 203 0.08 -17.63 0.87
C TRP A 203 -0.25 -18.61 -0.24
N LYS A 204 -1.21 -19.51 -0.04
CA LYS A 204 -1.71 -20.37 -1.13
C LYS A 204 -2.31 -19.56 -2.28
N LEU A 205 -3.03 -18.48 -1.97
CA LEU A 205 -3.56 -17.60 -3.02
C LEU A 205 -2.44 -16.87 -3.75
N VAL A 206 -1.48 -16.29 -3.03
CA VAL A 206 -0.33 -15.58 -3.61
C VAL A 206 0.50 -16.47 -4.53
N ASP A 207 0.64 -17.77 -4.19
CA ASP A 207 1.36 -18.74 -5.02
C ASP A 207 0.55 -19.26 -6.21
N SER A 208 -0.76 -18.97 -6.28
CA SER A 208 -1.66 -19.50 -7.30
C SER A 208 -1.45 -18.89 -8.68
N ASP A 209 -1.88 -19.64 -9.72
CA ASP A 209 -1.87 -19.13 -11.10
C ASP A 209 -2.81 -17.95 -11.28
N TRP A 210 -3.94 -17.92 -10.53
CA TRP A 210 -4.87 -16.80 -10.54
C TRP A 210 -4.18 -15.49 -10.11
N TYR A 211 -3.46 -15.53 -8.99
CA TYR A 211 -2.76 -14.34 -8.48
C TYR A 211 -1.68 -13.85 -9.46
N LYS A 212 -0.91 -14.78 -10.03
CA LYS A 212 0.09 -14.46 -11.07
C LYS A 212 -0.54 -13.83 -12.31
N GLU A 213 -1.73 -14.31 -12.70
CA GLU A 213 -2.49 -13.70 -13.80
C GLU A 213 -2.89 -12.26 -13.48
N GLN A 214 -3.36 -11.99 -12.24
CA GLN A 214 -3.70 -10.61 -11.84
C GLN A 214 -2.44 -9.71 -11.82
N CYS A 215 -1.30 -10.20 -11.33
CA CYS A 215 -0.03 -9.46 -11.43
C CYS A 215 0.35 -9.13 -12.89
N GLY A 216 0.17 -10.08 -13.81
CA GLY A 216 0.40 -9.86 -15.25
C GLY A 216 -0.54 -8.79 -15.83
N LYS A 217 -1.84 -8.84 -15.49
CA LYS A 217 -2.79 -7.81 -15.91
C LYS A 217 -2.43 -6.43 -15.37
N LEU A 218 -1.92 -6.34 -14.14
CA LEU A 218 -1.47 -5.08 -13.55
C LEU A 218 -0.21 -4.56 -14.26
N GLU A 219 0.73 -5.44 -14.64
CA GLU A 219 1.90 -5.05 -15.42
C GLU A 219 1.52 -4.49 -16.79
N GLU A 220 0.50 -5.05 -17.45
CA GLU A 220 -0.07 -4.49 -18.69
C GLU A 220 -0.68 -3.08 -18.49
N LYS A 221 -1.03 -2.70 -17.25
CA LYS A 221 -1.49 -1.36 -16.89
C LYS A 221 -0.36 -0.40 -16.52
N GLY A 222 0.89 -0.86 -16.54
CA GLY A 222 2.06 -0.04 -16.25
C GLY A 222 2.57 -0.13 -14.80
N LEU A 223 2.00 -1.01 -13.97
CA LEU A 223 2.39 -1.21 -12.58
C LEU A 223 2.91 -2.64 -12.39
N LYS A 224 4.11 -2.79 -11.84
CA LYS A 224 4.74 -4.09 -11.61
C LYS A 224 4.85 -4.38 -10.12
N ILE A 225 4.30 -5.52 -9.70
CA ILE A 225 4.53 -6.07 -8.36
C ILE A 225 5.87 -6.80 -8.36
N ILE A 226 6.76 -6.43 -7.43
CA ILE A 226 8.10 -7.03 -7.30
C ILE A 226 8.28 -7.85 -6.01
N ALA A 227 7.34 -7.75 -5.05
CA ALA A 227 7.21 -8.64 -3.91
C ALA A 227 5.75 -8.73 -3.47
N SER A 228 5.32 -9.90 -2.98
CA SER A 228 3.97 -10.16 -2.46
C SER A 228 3.97 -10.89 -1.12
N ASN A 229 5.13 -10.99 -0.47
CA ASN A 229 5.32 -11.76 0.74
C ASN A 229 5.31 -10.93 2.03
N TRP A 230 4.86 -9.67 1.99
CA TRP A 230 4.86 -8.77 3.14
C TRP A 230 3.56 -8.84 3.93
N ILE A 231 3.61 -9.16 5.21
CA ILE A 231 2.50 -9.01 6.14
C ILE A 231 2.40 -7.53 6.53
N TYR A 232 1.26 -6.91 6.21
CA TYR A 232 0.93 -5.59 6.75
C TYR A 232 0.28 -5.71 8.13
N GLY A 233 -0.49 -6.77 8.34
CA GLY A 233 -1.10 -7.15 9.61
C GLY A 233 -2.57 -7.51 9.52
N GLU A 234 -3.13 -7.96 10.62
CA GLU A 234 -4.57 -8.17 10.75
C GLU A 234 -5.25 -6.85 11.13
N ARG A 235 -6.27 -6.46 10.38
CA ARG A 235 -6.92 -5.15 10.54
C ARG A 235 -8.05 -5.23 11.55
N HIS A 236 -8.10 -4.22 12.41
CA HIS A 236 -9.07 -4.11 13.50
C HIS A 236 -9.72 -2.73 13.52
N THR A 237 -10.91 -2.63 14.14
CA THR A 237 -11.70 -1.41 14.16
C THR A 237 -11.49 -0.63 15.46
N LEU A 238 -11.01 0.62 15.34
CA LEU A 238 -10.80 1.57 16.44
C LEU A 238 -11.82 2.72 16.35
N THR A 239 -12.52 3.03 17.46
CA THR A 239 -13.65 3.97 17.45
C THR A 239 -13.67 4.91 18.66
N ASN A 240 -14.44 5.99 18.55
CA ASN A 240 -14.71 6.94 19.63
C ASN A 240 -15.79 6.46 20.62
N VAL A 241 -16.54 5.43 20.26
CA VAL A 241 -17.64 4.85 21.06
C VAL A 241 -17.46 3.34 21.14
N PRO A 242 -17.99 2.67 22.17
CA PRO A 242 -17.87 1.22 22.25
C PRO A 242 -18.52 0.50 21.06
N VAL A 243 -17.81 -0.47 20.50
CA VAL A 243 -18.31 -1.44 19.51
C VAL A 243 -18.05 -2.82 20.08
N ASN A 244 -19.12 -3.59 20.31
CA ASN A 244 -19.07 -4.95 20.86
C ASN A 244 -19.60 -5.99 19.88
N THR A 245 -20.43 -5.57 18.94
CA THR A 245 -21.04 -6.38 17.89
C THR A 245 -21.06 -5.63 16.57
N VAL A 246 -21.31 -6.31 15.45
CA VAL A 246 -21.40 -5.68 14.14
C VAL A 246 -22.53 -4.63 14.06
N ASP A 247 -23.61 -4.80 14.82
CA ASP A 247 -24.74 -3.87 14.82
C ASP A 247 -24.39 -2.53 15.45
N ASP A 248 -23.37 -2.48 16.32
CA ASP A 248 -22.88 -1.22 16.92
C ASP A 248 -22.16 -0.33 15.89
N LEU A 249 -21.76 -0.87 14.73
CA LEU A 249 -21.20 -0.08 13.63
C LEU A 249 -22.23 0.77 12.90
N LYS A 250 -23.53 0.49 13.11
CA LYS A 250 -24.59 1.15 12.36
C LYS A 250 -24.57 2.66 12.52
N GLY A 251 -24.33 3.35 11.41
CA GLY A 251 -24.34 4.82 11.33
C GLY A 251 -23.05 5.48 11.82
N LEU A 252 -22.05 4.70 12.31
CA LEU A 252 -20.72 5.24 12.59
C LEU A 252 -20.01 5.56 11.27
N LYS A 253 -19.36 6.71 11.24
CA LYS A 253 -18.49 7.11 10.14
C LYS A 253 -17.12 6.50 10.36
N ILE A 254 -16.82 5.42 9.63
CA ILE A 254 -15.53 4.74 9.71
C ILE A 254 -14.66 5.16 8.53
N ARG A 255 -13.49 5.70 8.85
CA ARG A 255 -12.50 6.00 7.81
C ARG A 255 -11.93 4.72 7.25
N VAL A 256 -11.88 4.67 5.94
CA VAL A 256 -11.16 3.66 5.15
C VAL A 256 -10.23 4.37 4.16
N PRO A 257 -9.23 3.70 3.56
CA PRO A 257 -8.50 4.23 2.41
C PRO A 257 -9.45 4.62 1.26
N SER A 258 -8.99 5.54 0.40
CA SER A 258 -9.81 6.08 -0.70
C SER A 258 -9.89 5.11 -1.87
N ASN A 259 -10.61 4.00 -1.71
CA ASN A 259 -10.96 3.06 -2.79
C ASN A 259 -12.34 2.44 -2.56
N GLU A 260 -12.93 1.91 -3.63
CA GLU A 260 -14.30 1.40 -3.59
C GLU A 260 -14.41 0.11 -2.80
N ILE A 261 -13.47 -0.80 -2.93
CA ILE A 261 -13.46 -2.12 -2.26
C ILE A 261 -13.55 -1.97 -0.74
N GLN A 262 -12.68 -1.15 -0.16
CA GLN A 262 -12.66 -0.94 1.29
C GLN A 262 -13.87 -0.16 1.78
N SER A 263 -14.35 0.81 0.99
CA SER A 263 -15.57 1.54 1.29
C SER A 263 -16.77 0.60 1.37
N LYS A 264 -16.99 -0.23 0.36
CA LYS A 264 -18.10 -1.19 0.34
C LYS A 264 -17.96 -2.28 1.40
N GLY A 265 -16.72 -2.68 1.73
CA GLY A 265 -16.46 -3.62 2.82
C GLY A 265 -17.02 -3.15 4.16
N PHE A 266 -16.88 -1.87 4.51
CA PHE A 266 -17.46 -1.30 5.72
C PHE A 266 -18.94 -0.93 5.60
N ASP A 267 -19.40 -0.53 4.41
CA ASP A 267 -20.82 -0.26 4.18
C ASP A 267 -21.68 -1.51 4.40
N VAL A 268 -21.25 -2.70 3.94
CA VAL A 268 -22.01 -3.96 4.18
C VAL A 268 -22.02 -4.36 5.65
N LEU A 269 -21.00 -3.99 6.43
CA LEU A 269 -20.97 -4.18 7.88
C LEU A 269 -21.93 -3.24 8.61
N GLY A 270 -22.48 -2.22 7.92
CA GLY A 270 -23.48 -1.29 8.46
C GLY A 270 -22.94 0.06 8.86
N ALA A 271 -21.63 0.29 8.74
CA ALA A 271 -21.03 1.60 8.95
C ALA A 271 -21.33 2.54 7.77
N THR A 272 -20.94 3.80 7.92
CA THR A 272 -20.84 4.76 6.82
C THR A 272 -19.37 4.97 6.52
N SER A 273 -18.88 4.37 5.46
CA SER A 273 -17.47 4.51 5.06
C SER A 273 -17.12 5.96 4.66
N THR A 274 -15.91 6.37 4.98
CA THR A 274 -15.38 7.68 4.62
C THR A 274 -13.96 7.52 4.09
N GLY A 275 -13.79 7.60 2.78
CA GLY A 275 -12.49 7.50 2.12
C GLY A 275 -11.62 8.72 2.41
N MET A 276 -10.40 8.52 2.94
CA MET A 276 -9.40 9.59 3.09
C MET A 276 -7.99 9.02 3.25
N ALA A 277 -6.97 9.83 2.91
CA ALA A 277 -5.57 9.48 3.13
C ALA A 277 -5.25 9.20 4.60
N LEU A 278 -4.28 8.33 4.87
CA LEU A 278 -3.94 7.94 6.25
C LEU A 278 -3.42 9.14 7.07
N GLY A 279 -2.71 10.08 6.42
CA GLY A 279 -2.19 11.28 7.06
C GLY A 279 -3.25 12.17 7.71
N ASP A 280 -4.49 12.14 7.22
CA ASP A 280 -5.59 13.01 7.68
C ASP A 280 -6.41 12.40 8.84
N VAL A 281 -6.23 11.11 9.13
CA VAL A 281 -7.11 10.35 10.03
C VAL A 281 -7.04 10.84 11.46
N TYR A 282 -5.85 11.14 11.99
CA TYR A 282 -5.70 11.65 13.36
C TYR A 282 -6.53 12.93 13.58
N GLN A 283 -6.39 13.88 12.66
CA GLN A 283 -7.13 15.15 12.71
C GLN A 283 -8.63 14.94 12.58
N ALA A 284 -9.06 14.03 11.70
CA ALA A 284 -10.48 13.73 11.49
C ALA A 284 -11.13 13.08 12.71
N LEU A 285 -10.43 12.17 13.41
CA LEU A 285 -10.84 11.60 14.70
C LEU A 285 -10.88 12.65 15.81
N GLN A 286 -9.84 13.49 15.92
CA GLN A 286 -9.73 14.53 16.93
C GLN A 286 -10.88 15.55 16.81
N THR A 287 -11.23 15.95 15.59
CA THR A 287 -12.33 16.88 15.30
C THR A 287 -13.71 16.21 15.26
N LYS A 288 -13.76 14.87 15.43
CA LYS A 288 -14.99 14.07 15.33
C LYS A 288 -15.70 14.20 13.99
N THR A 289 -14.95 14.43 12.93
CA THR A 289 -15.45 14.37 11.53
C THR A 289 -15.78 12.93 11.14
N ILE A 290 -15.00 11.98 11.70
CA ILE A 290 -15.24 10.54 11.66
C ILE A 290 -15.34 9.99 13.09
N ASP A 291 -15.97 8.83 13.24
CA ASP A 291 -16.20 8.17 14.52
C ASP A 291 -15.18 7.04 14.79
N GLY A 292 -14.49 6.59 13.76
CA GLY A 292 -13.50 5.54 13.86
C GLY A 292 -12.64 5.39 12.60
N ALA A 293 -11.68 4.49 12.70
CA ALA A 293 -10.81 4.06 11.60
C ALA A 293 -10.45 2.58 11.80
N GLU A 294 -9.93 1.96 10.77
CA GLU A 294 -9.52 0.56 10.78
C GLU A 294 -8.10 0.43 10.24
N ASN A 295 -7.30 -0.40 10.86
CA ASN A 295 -5.92 -0.73 10.45
C ASN A 295 -5.35 -1.85 11.34
N PRO A 296 -4.17 -2.42 11.00
CA PRO A 296 -3.42 -3.23 11.94
C PRO A 296 -2.98 -2.45 13.17
N LEU A 297 -2.74 -3.17 14.26
CA LEU A 297 -2.39 -2.59 15.57
C LEU A 297 -1.15 -1.68 15.48
N ALA A 298 -0.15 -2.09 14.71
CA ALA A 298 1.07 -1.33 14.48
C ALA A 298 0.76 0.08 13.90
N THR A 299 -0.11 0.14 12.90
CA THR A 299 -0.49 1.41 12.25
C THR A 299 -1.41 2.24 13.15
N LEU A 300 -2.38 1.63 13.85
CA LEU A 300 -3.24 2.33 14.80
C LEU A 300 -2.42 3.02 15.90
N TYR A 301 -1.35 2.34 16.37
CA TYR A 301 -0.44 2.88 17.36
C TYR A 301 0.56 3.87 16.74
N GLY A 302 1.26 3.49 15.67
CA GLY A 302 2.31 4.30 15.02
C GLY A 302 1.79 5.65 14.52
N ARG A 303 0.54 5.68 14.04
CA ARG A 303 -0.17 6.92 13.64
C ARG A 303 -0.87 7.60 14.82
N LYS A 304 -0.67 7.14 16.06
CA LYS A 304 -1.21 7.71 17.30
C LYS A 304 -2.74 7.82 17.34
N LEU A 305 -3.45 7.00 16.54
CA LEU A 305 -4.92 7.08 16.45
C LEU A 305 -5.58 6.69 17.78
N HIS A 306 -4.94 5.83 18.56
CA HIS A 306 -5.33 5.43 19.91
C HIS A 306 -5.35 6.60 20.92
N GLU A 307 -4.67 7.72 20.66
CA GLU A 307 -4.74 8.91 21.53
C GLU A 307 -6.11 9.60 21.43
N VAL A 308 -6.72 9.56 20.25
CA VAL A 308 -7.96 10.30 19.90
C VAL A 308 -9.18 9.40 19.71
N ALA A 309 -9.02 8.06 19.72
CA ALA A 309 -10.09 7.06 19.75
C ALA A 309 -9.73 5.97 20.77
N LYS A 310 -10.68 5.58 21.64
CA LYS A 310 -10.37 4.81 22.85
C LYS A 310 -11.03 3.42 22.93
N TYR A 311 -11.72 2.98 21.88
CA TYR A 311 -12.38 1.69 21.86
C TYR A 311 -11.89 0.89 20.65
N LEU A 312 -11.30 -0.27 20.91
CA LEU A 312 -10.75 -1.17 19.90
C LEU A 312 -11.47 -2.49 19.98
N ILE A 313 -12.10 -2.94 18.88
CA ILE A 313 -12.56 -4.31 18.74
C ILE A 313 -11.58 -5.10 17.87
N LEU A 314 -11.17 -6.27 18.35
CA LEU A 314 -10.28 -7.19 17.62
C LEU A 314 -11.09 -8.06 16.66
N ASP A 315 -11.76 -7.42 15.70
CA ASP A 315 -12.65 -8.06 14.74
C ASP A 315 -11.89 -8.81 13.63
N GLY A 316 -10.63 -8.46 13.37
CA GLY A 316 -9.80 -9.19 12.41
C GLY A 316 -10.38 -9.26 11.01
N HIS A 317 -11.11 -8.21 10.58
CA HIS A 317 -11.93 -8.23 9.38
C HIS A 317 -11.14 -8.40 8.07
N VAL A 318 -9.82 -8.11 8.04
CA VAL A 318 -8.95 -8.37 6.90
C VAL A 318 -7.58 -8.85 7.36
N LYS A 319 -7.12 -9.99 6.84
CA LYS A 319 -5.70 -10.39 6.88
C LYS A 319 -4.99 -9.71 5.73
N ASN A 320 -4.35 -8.58 6.02
CA ASN A 320 -3.78 -7.71 5.03
C ASN A 320 -2.31 -8.08 4.75
N PHE A 321 -2.08 -8.74 3.62
CA PHE A 321 -0.76 -8.75 3.01
C PHE A 321 -0.63 -7.55 2.08
N THR A 322 0.59 -7.10 1.84
CA THR A 322 0.88 -5.97 0.97
C THR A 322 2.01 -6.31 0.02
N THR A 323 2.14 -5.53 -1.02
CA THR A 323 3.08 -5.80 -2.12
C THR A 323 3.95 -4.58 -2.37
N TRP A 324 5.17 -4.80 -2.83
CA TRP A 324 5.95 -3.73 -3.42
C TRP A 324 5.50 -3.52 -4.86
N VAL A 325 5.07 -2.31 -5.17
CA VAL A 325 4.69 -1.92 -6.52
C VAL A 325 5.60 -0.80 -7.02
N VAL A 326 5.99 -0.91 -8.28
CA VAL A 326 6.84 0.05 -9.00
C VAL A 326 6.29 0.31 -10.40
N SER A 327 6.81 1.34 -11.08
CA SER A 327 6.58 1.50 -12.52
C SER A 327 7.10 0.30 -13.30
N ALA A 328 6.24 -0.32 -14.13
CA ALA A 328 6.65 -1.40 -15.03
C ALA A 328 7.70 -0.91 -16.04
N ASP A 329 7.52 0.28 -16.60
CA ASP A 329 8.46 0.86 -17.56
C ASP A 329 9.82 1.13 -16.93
N TRP A 330 9.84 1.71 -15.71
CA TRP A 330 11.08 1.93 -14.98
C TRP A 330 11.79 0.62 -14.67
N PHE A 331 11.09 -0.36 -14.08
CA PHE A 331 11.68 -1.65 -13.72
C PHE A 331 12.26 -2.38 -14.95
N ASN A 332 11.51 -2.42 -16.05
CA ASN A 332 11.92 -3.09 -17.28
C ASN A 332 13.06 -2.35 -18.00
N SER A 333 13.32 -1.07 -17.66
CA SER A 333 14.47 -0.31 -18.17
C SER A 333 15.79 -0.64 -17.47
N LEU A 334 15.72 -1.26 -16.28
CA LEU A 334 16.90 -1.63 -15.50
C LEU A 334 17.68 -2.78 -16.16
N PRO A 335 19.02 -2.81 -16.02
CA PRO A 335 19.80 -4.01 -16.34
C PRO A 335 19.29 -5.25 -15.61
N GLU A 336 19.34 -6.43 -16.21
CA GLU A 336 18.87 -7.71 -15.64
C GLU A 336 19.46 -7.97 -14.24
N GLU A 337 20.73 -7.63 -14.03
CA GLU A 337 21.41 -7.76 -12.75
C GLU A 337 20.75 -6.89 -11.66
N GLN A 338 20.38 -5.65 -11.99
CA GLN A 338 19.70 -4.73 -11.06
C GLN A 338 18.26 -5.17 -10.78
N GLN A 339 17.54 -5.68 -11.77
CA GLN A 339 16.23 -6.29 -11.57
C GLN A 339 16.32 -7.46 -10.59
N THR A 340 17.31 -8.33 -10.74
CA THR A 340 17.54 -9.48 -9.84
C THR A 340 17.83 -9.02 -8.41
N TRP A 341 18.73 -8.08 -8.23
CA TRP A 341 19.03 -7.53 -6.88
C TRP A 341 17.79 -6.96 -6.21
N LEU A 342 16.95 -6.26 -6.96
CA LEU A 342 15.74 -5.62 -6.42
C LEU A 342 14.70 -6.67 -6.01
N LEU A 343 14.46 -7.70 -6.83
CA LEU A 343 13.54 -8.79 -6.51
C LEU A 343 13.98 -9.56 -5.26
N GLU A 344 15.26 -9.95 -5.20
CA GLU A 344 15.82 -10.64 -4.03
C GLU A 344 15.77 -9.77 -2.78
N THR A 345 16.06 -8.46 -2.89
CA THR A 345 15.98 -7.53 -1.77
C THR A 345 14.55 -7.44 -1.23
N ALA A 346 13.57 -7.32 -2.12
CA ALA A 346 12.18 -7.18 -1.74
C ALA A 346 11.64 -8.43 -1.03
N GLU A 347 12.07 -9.63 -1.46
CA GLU A 347 11.72 -10.90 -0.83
C GLU A 347 12.37 -11.05 0.54
N GLU A 348 13.69 -10.86 0.67
CA GLU A 348 14.42 -11.01 1.92
C GLU A 348 13.99 -9.97 2.98
N ALA A 349 13.73 -8.74 2.55
CA ALA A 349 13.21 -7.72 3.45
C ALA A 349 11.78 -8.02 3.92
N GLY A 350 10.99 -8.71 3.08
CA GLY A 350 9.67 -9.21 3.45
C GLY A 350 9.72 -10.29 4.54
N GLU A 351 10.67 -11.22 4.47
CA GLU A 351 10.90 -12.21 5.53
C GLU A 351 11.18 -11.48 6.86
N TYR A 352 12.07 -10.50 6.86
CA TYR A 352 12.39 -9.70 8.04
C TYR A 352 11.18 -8.90 8.56
N ASN A 353 10.46 -8.21 7.66
CA ASN A 353 9.23 -7.50 8.03
C ASN A 353 8.23 -8.41 8.75
N ASN A 354 8.05 -9.64 8.26
CA ASN A 354 7.08 -10.58 8.80
C ASN A 354 7.47 -11.04 10.21
N GLU A 355 8.77 -11.25 10.48
CA GLU A 355 9.26 -11.55 11.82
C GLU A 355 9.00 -10.39 12.79
N VAL A 356 9.28 -9.15 12.37
CA VAL A 356 9.04 -7.95 13.19
C VAL A 356 7.54 -7.74 13.42
N GLN A 357 6.71 -7.92 12.40
CA GLN A 357 5.25 -7.75 12.51
C GLN A 357 4.63 -8.73 13.50
N GLN A 358 5.03 -10.01 13.48
CA GLN A 358 4.52 -11.01 14.42
C GLN A 358 4.87 -10.68 15.87
N ALA A 359 6.07 -10.13 16.11
CA ALA A 359 6.49 -9.71 17.45
C ALA A 359 5.76 -8.44 17.91
N ALA A 360 5.44 -7.56 16.98
CA ALA A 360 4.89 -6.23 17.25
C ALA A 360 3.42 -6.24 17.67
N ASP A 361 2.59 -7.15 17.16
CA ASP A 361 1.14 -7.11 17.40
C ASP A 361 0.79 -7.19 18.88
N ALA A 362 1.37 -8.14 19.61
CA ALA A 362 1.13 -8.25 21.06
C ALA A 362 1.66 -7.04 21.84
N GLU A 363 2.82 -6.51 21.43
CA GLU A 363 3.43 -5.33 22.05
C GLU A 363 2.57 -4.09 21.87
N TYR A 364 2.10 -3.80 20.65
CA TYR A 364 1.27 -2.64 20.37
C TYR A 364 -0.10 -2.73 21.05
N LEU A 365 -0.71 -3.93 21.08
CA LEU A 365 -1.94 -4.15 21.83
C LEU A 365 -1.77 -3.83 23.31
N GLN A 366 -0.67 -4.26 23.91
CA GLN A 366 -0.38 -3.99 25.32
C GLN A 366 -0.15 -2.49 25.55
N LYS A 367 0.64 -1.83 24.72
CA LYS A 367 0.86 -0.38 24.79
C LYS A 367 -0.46 0.40 24.70
N MET A 368 -1.35 0.05 23.77
CA MET A 368 -2.67 0.69 23.64
C MET A 368 -3.51 0.49 24.90
N LYS A 369 -3.51 -0.72 25.52
CA LYS A 369 -4.18 -0.99 26.79
C LYS A 369 -3.60 -0.13 27.93
N ASP A 370 -2.28 -0.03 28.02
CA ASP A 370 -1.59 0.77 29.05
C ASP A 370 -1.86 2.27 28.91
N GLU A 371 -2.12 2.75 27.68
CA GLU A 371 -2.48 4.12 27.36
C GLU A 371 -4.00 4.38 27.37
N GLY A 372 -4.76 3.43 27.93
CA GLY A 372 -6.18 3.62 28.25
C GLY A 372 -7.15 3.31 27.11
N VAL A 373 -6.74 2.52 26.12
CA VAL A 373 -7.68 1.95 25.14
C VAL A 373 -8.45 0.81 25.75
N THR A 374 -9.77 0.86 25.63
CA THR A 374 -10.65 -0.26 25.99
C THR A 374 -10.69 -1.25 24.84
N VAL A 375 -10.21 -2.45 25.08
CA VAL A 375 -10.13 -3.51 24.07
C VAL A 375 -11.27 -4.49 24.26
N VAL A 376 -11.98 -4.79 23.16
CA VAL A 376 -13.01 -5.82 23.08
C VAL A 376 -12.41 -7.00 22.31
N GLU A 377 -12.33 -8.15 22.97
CA GLU A 377 -11.97 -9.43 22.34
C GLU A 377 -13.30 -10.15 22.03
N PRO A 378 -13.76 -10.15 20.76
CA PRO A 378 -15.09 -10.67 20.43
C PRO A 378 -15.14 -12.20 20.59
N SER A 379 -16.28 -12.72 21.06
CA SER A 379 -16.53 -14.18 21.07
C SER A 379 -16.66 -14.71 19.62
N GLU A 380 -16.54 -16.04 19.47
CA GLU A 380 -16.79 -16.70 18.17
C GLU A 380 -18.18 -16.39 17.60
N GLU A 381 -19.19 -16.27 18.46
CA GLU A 381 -20.55 -15.91 18.04
C GLU A 381 -20.62 -14.47 17.50
N VAL A 382 -19.92 -13.53 18.13
CA VAL A 382 -19.83 -12.14 17.66
C VAL A 382 -19.09 -12.08 16.33
N LEU A 383 -17.96 -12.78 16.20
CA LEU A 383 -17.21 -12.86 14.93
C LEU A 383 -18.04 -13.51 13.82
N ALA A 384 -18.82 -14.53 14.14
CA ALA A 384 -19.76 -15.14 13.17
C ALA A 384 -20.78 -14.11 12.65
N GLY A 385 -21.28 -13.23 13.52
CA GLY A 385 -22.17 -12.12 13.13
C GLY A 385 -21.50 -11.14 12.16
N PHE A 386 -20.23 -10.79 12.38
CA PHE A 386 -19.46 -9.99 11.44
C PHE A 386 -19.28 -10.69 10.09
N LYS A 387 -18.90 -11.98 10.11
CA LYS A 387 -18.72 -12.77 8.89
C LYS A 387 -20.03 -12.91 8.09
N GLU A 388 -21.15 -13.17 8.76
CA GLU A 388 -22.47 -13.23 8.13
C GLU A 388 -22.83 -11.89 7.47
N LYS A 389 -22.63 -10.79 8.19
CA LYS A 389 -22.91 -9.44 7.70
C LYS A 389 -22.05 -9.04 6.50
N ALA A 390 -20.86 -9.61 6.37
CA ALA A 390 -19.93 -9.37 5.26
C ALA A 390 -20.29 -10.13 3.97
N GLN A 391 -21.07 -11.21 4.03
CA GLN A 391 -21.35 -12.06 2.86
C GLN A 391 -21.92 -11.32 1.65
N PRO A 392 -22.85 -10.34 1.80
CA PRO A 392 -23.35 -9.57 0.65
C PRO A 392 -22.25 -8.86 -0.17
N PHE A 393 -21.09 -8.57 0.42
CA PHE A 393 -19.96 -7.98 -0.31
C PHE A 393 -19.55 -8.86 -1.50
N TYR A 394 -19.51 -10.17 -1.33
CA TYR A 394 -19.11 -11.11 -2.39
C TYR A 394 -20.18 -11.33 -3.45
N GLU A 395 -21.41 -10.88 -3.21
CA GLU A 395 -22.50 -10.86 -4.18
C GLU A 395 -22.49 -9.60 -5.06
N MET A 396 -21.67 -8.58 -4.70
CA MET A 396 -21.55 -7.30 -5.42
C MET A 396 -20.56 -7.36 -6.60
N GLY A 397 -20.17 -8.54 -7.05
CA GLY A 397 -19.14 -8.69 -8.09
C GLY A 397 -19.41 -7.88 -9.36
N ALA A 398 -20.68 -7.77 -9.77
CA ALA A 398 -21.07 -6.96 -10.93
C ALA A 398 -20.82 -5.45 -10.73
N ASP A 399 -21.02 -4.95 -9.51
CA ASP A 399 -20.78 -3.54 -9.16
C ASP A 399 -19.29 -3.21 -9.20
N PHE A 400 -18.45 -4.16 -8.76
CA PHE A 400 -16.99 -4.02 -8.81
C PHE A 400 -16.37 -4.33 -10.18
N GLY A 401 -17.15 -4.83 -11.14
CA GLY A 401 -16.63 -5.29 -12.43
C GLY A 401 -15.82 -6.58 -12.34
N TRP A 402 -16.07 -7.42 -11.33
CA TRP A 402 -15.43 -8.71 -11.17
C TRP A 402 -15.86 -9.71 -12.25
N SER A 403 -14.95 -10.61 -12.58
CA SER A 403 -15.25 -11.75 -13.45
C SER A 403 -16.28 -12.68 -12.84
N ASP A 404 -17.12 -13.29 -13.68
CA ASP A 404 -18.14 -14.24 -13.24
C ASP A 404 -17.50 -15.40 -12.43
N GLY A 405 -18.06 -15.70 -11.24
CA GLY A 405 -17.57 -16.77 -10.37
C GLY A 405 -16.22 -16.49 -9.71
N LEU A 406 -15.78 -15.22 -9.62
CA LEU A 406 -14.51 -14.85 -9.03
C LEU A 406 -14.36 -15.35 -7.60
N TYR A 407 -15.38 -15.21 -6.76
CA TYR A 407 -15.31 -15.63 -5.35
C TYR A 407 -15.00 -17.13 -5.22
N ASP A 408 -15.69 -17.97 -6.00
CA ASP A 408 -15.45 -19.42 -6.00
C ASP A 408 -14.05 -19.76 -6.54
N THR A 409 -13.61 -19.03 -7.58
CA THR A 409 -12.26 -19.19 -8.14
C THR A 409 -11.19 -18.89 -7.10
N VAL A 410 -11.33 -17.80 -6.35
CA VAL A 410 -10.40 -17.40 -5.30
C VAL A 410 -10.44 -18.38 -4.12
N LYS A 411 -11.62 -18.78 -3.67
CA LYS A 411 -11.77 -19.80 -2.61
C LYS A 411 -11.05 -21.10 -2.96
N LYS A 412 -11.20 -21.57 -4.19
CA LYS A 412 -10.50 -22.76 -4.65
C LYS A 412 -8.99 -22.55 -4.69
N ALA A 413 -8.52 -21.39 -5.18
CA ALA A 413 -7.11 -21.07 -5.27
C ALA A 413 -6.42 -21.00 -3.90
N MET A 414 -7.13 -20.49 -2.86
CA MET A 414 -6.61 -20.45 -1.49
C MET A 414 -6.84 -21.75 -0.68
N GLY A 415 -7.47 -22.76 -1.28
CA GLY A 415 -7.74 -24.06 -0.63
C GLY A 415 -8.81 -24.01 0.45
N ALA A 416 -9.78 -23.09 0.32
CA ALA A 416 -10.96 -22.98 1.16
C ALA A 416 -12.15 -23.63 0.41
N GLU A 417 -12.30 -24.94 0.55
CA GLU A 417 -13.46 -25.70 0.01
C GLU A 417 -14.58 -25.82 1.06
#